data_fa670460edd9676c61cc575c9a4c0010
#
_entry.id   fa670460edd9676c61cc575c9a4c0010
#
_cell.length_a   1.000
_cell.length_b   1.000
_cell.length_c   1.000
_cell.angle_alpha   90.00
_cell.angle_beta   90.00
_cell.angle_gamma   90.00
#
_symmetry.space_group_name_H-M   'P 1'
#
loop_
_entity.id
_entity.type
_entity.pdbx_description
1 polymer ?
#
loop_
_entity_poly.entity_id
_entity_poly.type
_entity_poly.pdbx_seq_one_letter_code
_entity_poly.pdbx_strand_id
1 'polypeptide(L)'
;MGLTDDEILELEQLLEEEKIDELKDGLIVFNDKTSPNYKILHDSINGQKWGFDKEGKPKLLSGYTGAVLEGSSRSTKTWGSIFIIIYLATIKHEEDGCTINVYRETYNEFKTTLYDDFKRILNLFGLDNPFERAKEISSFKILNTKVNLLGDGKFGGGCDYAFFNEVMFIREEVFKQVKMRCRIFWWMDFNPCFTDHWVFNTVIPREDVNYLKTTFRENKYISPNELNEILAYEPWLPGSYEVTEDDVLYNGESISEKNQPPPHPKNVKQGTASVFDWKVYGLGLRGAMKGVVFNQLTWIEEFPDVAYTYANDFGFTADPNATVRYAEDENNIWFELLIYESVETPDRLDEMLLECGVEKHLPLACDSSDKYTGENKGTVEMVQGLVDLGWDEAFKISKTKSIMFWLLSMKRKKIHCVKNKLWKHVKKERENYKFKEVNGIQINQPIDKYNHVWDAVRYGHMSHNSGYDIFY
;
A
#
# COMPACT_ATOMS: atom_id res chain seq x y z
N MET A 1 -56.92 13.08 24.70
CA MET A 1 -55.81 13.58 25.49
C MET A 1 -54.55 13.27 24.71
N GLY A 2 -53.83 14.28 24.31
CA GLY A 2 -52.50 14.06 23.67
C GLY A 2 -51.47 13.80 24.76
N LEU A 3 -50.43 13.06 24.44
CA LEU A 3 -49.27 12.85 25.31
C LEU A 3 -48.62 14.21 25.65
N THR A 4 -48.15 14.34 26.87
CA THR A 4 -47.36 15.51 27.28
C THR A 4 -45.95 15.45 26.71
N ASP A 5 -45.26 16.57 26.65
CA ASP A 5 -43.89 16.61 26.12
C ASP A 5 -42.92 15.69 26.89
N ASP A 6 -43.15 15.50 28.22
CA ASP A 6 -42.37 14.58 29.06
C ASP A 6 -42.67 13.10 28.73
N GLU A 7 -43.94 12.75 28.44
CA GLU A 7 -44.32 11.39 28.01
C GLU A 7 -43.81 11.06 26.61
N ILE A 8 -43.69 12.06 25.73
CA ILE A 8 -43.06 11.90 24.39
C ILE A 8 -41.57 11.64 24.54
N LEU A 9 -40.89 12.39 25.41
CA LEU A 9 -39.48 12.23 25.68
C LEU A 9 -39.15 10.85 26.28
N GLU A 10 -39.98 10.38 27.20
CA GLU A 10 -39.83 9.07 27.82
C GLU A 10 -40.08 7.92 26.81
N LEU A 11 -41.03 8.08 25.91
CA LEU A 11 -41.28 7.14 24.82
C LEU A 11 -40.13 7.14 23.78
N GLU A 12 -39.57 8.30 23.45
CA GLU A 12 -38.41 8.40 22.55
C GLU A 12 -37.18 7.73 23.18
N GLN A 13 -36.94 7.89 24.49
CA GLN A 13 -35.85 7.20 25.20
C GLN A 13 -36.04 5.69 25.22
N LEU A 14 -37.27 5.20 25.50
CA LEU A 14 -37.58 3.76 25.47
C LEU A 14 -37.40 3.15 24.08
N LEU A 15 -37.77 3.88 23.02
CA LEU A 15 -37.59 3.44 21.65
C LEU A 15 -36.09 3.44 21.23
N GLU A 16 -35.28 4.33 21.76
CA GLU A 16 -33.82 4.31 21.56
C GLU A 16 -33.16 3.14 22.32
N GLU A 17 -33.59 2.84 23.56
CA GLU A 17 -33.11 1.69 24.32
C GLU A 17 -33.48 0.35 23.64
N GLU A 18 -34.70 0.22 23.13
CA GLU A 18 -35.15 -0.98 22.41
C GLU A 18 -34.34 -1.18 21.10
N LYS A 19 -34.07 -0.09 20.38
CA LYS A 19 -33.18 -0.11 19.19
C LYS A 19 -31.74 -0.52 19.52
N ILE A 20 -31.21 -0.09 20.67
CA ILE A 20 -29.85 -0.43 21.10
C ILE A 20 -29.76 -1.93 21.44
N ASP A 21 -30.80 -2.50 22.04
CA ASP A 21 -30.84 -3.94 22.35
C ASP A 21 -30.96 -4.78 21.06
N GLU A 22 -31.76 -4.38 20.08
CA GLU A 22 -31.81 -5.02 18.77
C GLU A 22 -30.45 -4.93 18.03
N LEU A 23 -29.75 -3.81 18.19
CA LEU A 23 -28.38 -3.63 17.67
C LEU A 23 -27.40 -4.60 18.34
N LYS A 24 -27.45 -4.77 19.66
CA LYS A 24 -26.60 -5.70 20.41
C LYS A 24 -26.82 -7.13 19.94
N ASP A 25 -28.06 -7.52 19.75
CA ASP A 25 -28.41 -8.85 19.22
C ASP A 25 -27.95 -9.05 17.78
N GLY A 26 -28.10 -8.06 16.93
CA GLY A 26 -27.61 -8.08 15.54
C GLY A 26 -26.09 -8.23 15.43
N LEU A 27 -25.34 -7.53 16.28
CA LEU A 27 -23.86 -7.63 16.36
C LEU A 27 -23.40 -8.98 16.91
N ILE A 28 -24.10 -9.54 17.92
CA ILE A 28 -23.82 -10.87 18.45
C ILE A 28 -24.06 -11.94 17.37
N VAL A 29 -25.14 -11.87 16.62
CA VAL A 29 -25.43 -12.78 15.51
C VAL A 29 -24.37 -12.67 14.41
N PHE A 30 -23.92 -11.47 14.08
CA PHE A 30 -22.85 -11.25 13.11
C PHE A 30 -21.51 -11.84 13.59
N ASN A 31 -21.17 -11.65 14.88
CA ASN A 31 -19.96 -12.19 15.50
C ASN A 31 -19.91 -13.73 15.46
N ASP A 32 -21.02 -14.38 15.86
CA ASP A 32 -21.04 -15.84 16.06
C ASP A 32 -21.04 -16.64 14.75
N LYS A 33 -21.55 -16.08 13.66
CA LYS A 33 -21.89 -16.90 12.48
C LYS A 33 -21.19 -16.53 11.19
N THR A 34 -20.51 -15.36 11.05
CA THR A 34 -20.36 -14.84 9.70
C THR A 34 -19.09 -14.12 9.34
N SER A 35 -18.35 -13.53 10.26
CA SER A 35 -17.16 -12.79 9.90
C SER A 35 -15.99 -13.03 10.86
N PRO A 36 -15.03 -13.86 10.45
CA PRO A 36 -13.77 -14.01 11.19
C PRO A 36 -13.07 -12.67 11.44
N ASN A 37 -13.22 -11.73 10.50
CA ASN A 37 -12.62 -10.39 10.59
C ASN A 37 -13.22 -9.56 11.75
N TYR A 38 -14.55 -9.60 11.93
CA TYR A 38 -15.19 -8.96 13.09
C TYR A 38 -14.73 -9.62 14.38
N LYS A 39 -14.78 -10.96 14.44
CA LYS A 39 -14.44 -11.72 15.63
C LYS A 39 -13.02 -11.43 16.12
N ILE A 40 -12.02 -11.46 15.24
CA ILE A 40 -10.62 -11.21 15.65
C ILE A 40 -10.45 -9.78 16.21
N LEU A 41 -11.12 -8.78 15.61
CA LEU A 41 -11.08 -7.40 16.09
C LEU A 41 -11.74 -7.27 17.46
N HIS A 42 -12.95 -7.83 17.60
CA HIS A 42 -13.69 -7.83 18.86
C HIS A 42 -12.89 -8.49 19.99
N ASP A 43 -12.37 -9.69 19.75
CA ASP A 43 -11.60 -10.45 20.74
C ASP A 43 -10.28 -9.74 21.09
N SER A 44 -9.59 -9.14 20.10
CA SER A 44 -8.35 -8.38 20.33
C SER A 44 -8.59 -7.14 21.19
N ILE A 45 -9.64 -6.38 20.91
CA ILE A 45 -9.99 -5.16 21.65
C ILE A 45 -10.41 -5.48 23.08
N ASN A 46 -11.19 -6.54 23.30
CA ASN A 46 -11.69 -6.91 24.61
C ASN A 46 -10.73 -7.79 25.42
N GLY A 47 -9.76 -8.42 24.76
CA GLY A 47 -8.72 -9.25 25.38
C GLY A 47 -7.53 -8.49 25.96
N GLN A 48 -7.45 -7.16 25.79
CA GLN A 48 -6.36 -6.35 26.31
C GLN A 48 -6.39 -6.32 27.85
N LYS A 49 -5.23 -6.60 28.48
CA LYS A 49 -5.02 -6.41 29.91
C LYS A 49 -3.87 -5.43 30.12
N TRP A 50 -4.19 -4.31 30.71
CA TRP A 50 -3.24 -3.24 31.02
C TRP A 50 -2.84 -3.31 32.48
N GLY A 51 -1.63 -2.90 32.79
CA GLY A 51 -1.07 -2.74 34.13
C GLY A 51 0.02 -1.71 34.12
N PHE A 52 0.91 -1.76 35.10
CA PHE A 52 2.03 -0.83 35.23
C PHE A 52 3.36 -1.61 35.26
N ASP A 53 4.38 -1.05 34.68
CA ASP A 53 5.75 -1.56 34.81
C ASP A 53 6.36 -1.19 36.17
N LYS A 54 7.62 -1.58 36.39
CA LYS A 54 8.36 -1.30 37.63
C LYS A 54 8.58 0.19 37.89
N GLU A 55 8.44 1.02 36.84
CA GLU A 55 8.59 2.47 36.90
C GLU A 55 7.26 3.20 37.02
N GLY A 56 6.14 2.47 37.13
CA GLY A 56 4.78 3.02 37.24
C GLY A 56 4.20 3.50 35.90
N LYS A 57 4.80 3.12 34.75
CA LYS A 57 4.30 3.47 33.42
C LYS A 57 3.27 2.44 32.94
N PRO A 58 2.20 2.87 32.26
CA PRO A 58 1.24 1.95 31.66
C PRO A 58 1.92 0.95 30.73
N LYS A 59 1.62 -0.34 30.91
CA LYS A 59 2.16 -1.43 30.09
C LYS A 59 1.06 -2.42 29.75
N LEU A 60 1.02 -2.85 28.49
CA LEU A 60 0.18 -3.96 28.07
C LEU A 60 0.77 -5.26 28.66
N LEU A 61 0.00 -5.93 29.51
CA LEU A 61 0.41 -7.19 30.17
C LEU A 61 0.09 -8.40 29.30
N SER A 62 -1.04 -8.37 28.60
CA SER A 62 -1.44 -9.39 27.61
C SER A 62 -2.44 -8.83 26.61
N GLY A 63 -2.57 -9.50 25.46
CA GLY A 63 -3.39 -9.07 24.33
C GLY A 63 -2.59 -8.31 23.28
N TYR A 64 -3.26 -7.63 22.37
CA TYR A 64 -2.69 -6.99 21.22
C TYR A 64 -2.91 -5.48 21.23
N THR A 65 -1.95 -4.71 20.69
CA THR A 65 -2.10 -3.26 20.49
C THR A 65 -2.75 -2.93 19.14
N GLY A 66 -2.78 -3.88 18.22
CA GLY A 66 -3.40 -3.71 16.92
C GLY A 66 -3.67 -5.03 16.21
N ALA A 67 -4.36 -4.94 15.07
CA ALA A 67 -4.66 -6.08 14.21
C ALA A 67 -4.47 -5.78 12.73
N VAL A 68 -4.15 -6.82 11.96
CA VAL A 68 -3.98 -6.77 10.52
C VAL A 68 -4.90 -7.80 9.87
N LEU A 69 -5.75 -7.33 8.95
CA LEU A 69 -6.69 -8.13 8.18
C LEU A 69 -6.22 -8.18 6.71
N GLU A 70 -5.50 -9.21 6.35
CA GLU A 70 -5.10 -9.50 4.97
C GLU A 70 -6.13 -10.41 4.30
N GLY A 71 -6.42 -10.21 3.01
CA GLY A 71 -7.27 -11.20 2.35
C GLY A 71 -7.80 -10.80 0.99
N SER A 72 -8.56 -11.72 0.39
CA SER A 72 -9.16 -11.56 -0.94
C SER A 72 -10.25 -10.48 -0.97
N SER A 73 -10.73 -10.14 -2.14
CA SER A 73 -11.97 -9.37 -2.30
C SER A 73 -13.15 -10.10 -1.68
N ARG A 74 -14.12 -9.36 -1.21
CA ARG A 74 -15.37 -9.89 -0.61
C ARG A 74 -15.16 -10.80 0.60
N SER A 75 -14.03 -10.74 1.26
CA SER A 75 -13.76 -11.52 2.49
C SER A 75 -14.29 -10.88 3.78
N THR A 76 -15.16 -9.87 3.69
CA THR A 76 -15.79 -9.15 4.81
C THR A 76 -14.88 -8.26 5.68
N LYS A 77 -13.62 -7.99 5.27
CA LYS A 77 -12.68 -7.18 6.06
C LYS A 77 -13.22 -5.79 6.41
N THR A 78 -13.59 -5.02 5.39
CA THR A 78 -14.12 -3.65 5.56
C THR A 78 -15.46 -3.64 6.29
N TRP A 79 -16.36 -4.56 5.96
CA TRP A 79 -17.64 -4.71 6.69
C TRP A 79 -17.42 -5.05 8.16
N GLY A 80 -16.55 -6.04 8.45
CA GLY A 80 -16.18 -6.38 9.83
C GLY A 80 -15.59 -5.19 10.58
N SER A 81 -14.79 -4.37 9.91
CA SER A 81 -14.21 -3.13 10.47
C SER A 81 -15.28 -2.08 10.79
N ILE A 82 -16.27 -1.88 9.90
CA ILE A 82 -17.37 -0.95 10.18
C ILE A 82 -18.27 -1.47 11.31
N PHE A 83 -18.55 -2.78 11.36
CA PHE A 83 -19.27 -3.36 12.48
C PHE A 83 -18.55 -3.19 13.82
N ILE A 84 -17.23 -3.26 13.84
CA ILE A 84 -16.43 -2.93 15.05
C ILE A 84 -16.60 -1.45 15.42
N ILE A 85 -16.63 -0.53 14.46
CA ILE A 85 -16.90 0.89 14.74
C ILE A 85 -18.27 1.07 15.40
N ILE A 86 -19.30 0.37 14.91
CA ILE A 86 -20.63 0.40 15.52
C ILE A 86 -20.61 -0.22 16.92
N TYR A 87 -20.01 -1.39 17.10
CA TYR A 87 -19.83 -2.02 18.41
C TYR A 87 -19.15 -1.09 19.43
N LEU A 88 -18.09 -0.40 19.00
CA LEU A 88 -17.40 0.56 19.87
C LEU A 88 -18.31 1.73 20.27
N ALA A 89 -19.11 2.22 19.34
CA ALA A 89 -19.99 3.36 19.59
C ALA A 89 -21.24 3.02 20.41
N THR A 90 -21.81 1.84 20.19
CA THR A 90 -23.16 1.51 20.74
C THR A 90 -23.12 0.57 21.94
N ILE A 91 -21.99 -0.11 22.17
CA ILE A 91 -21.86 -1.09 23.27
C ILE A 91 -20.69 -0.74 24.18
N LYS A 92 -19.48 -0.64 23.62
CA LYS A 92 -18.26 -0.51 24.45
C LYS A 92 -18.09 0.89 25.06
N HIS A 93 -18.47 1.93 24.31
CA HIS A 93 -18.37 3.34 24.70
C HIS A 93 -19.70 4.08 24.55
N GLU A 94 -20.79 3.40 24.86
CA GLU A 94 -22.16 3.93 24.73
C GLU A 94 -22.37 5.22 25.52
N GLU A 95 -21.92 5.28 26.78
CA GLU A 95 -22.09 6.42 27.65
C GLU A 95 -21.06 7.53 27.42
N ASP A 96 -19.79 7.17 27.41
CA ASP A 96 -18.69 8.14 27.37
C ASP A 96 -18.31 8.59 25.95
N GLY A 97 -18.67 7.79 24.94
CA GLY A 97 -18.21 7.95 23.57
C GLY A 97 -16.71 7.74 23.41
N CYS A 98 -16.24 7.70 22.18
CA CYS A 98 -14.82 7.66 21.87
C CYS A 98 -14.52 8.40 20.57
N THR A 99 -13.24 8.55 20.24
CA THR A 99 -12.81 9.12 18.96
C THR A 99 -12.18 8.03 18.11
N ILE A 100 -12.73 7.81 16.91
CA ILE A 100 -12.23 6.84 15.93
C ILE A 100 -11.76 7.60 14.69
N ASN A 101 -10.52 7.41 14.30
CA ASN A 101 -9.97 7.94 13.06
C ASN A 101 -9.90 6.84 12.01
N VAL A 102 -10.48 7.08 10.85
CA VAL A 102 -10.42 6.19 9.68
C VAL A 102 -9.54 6.83 8.62
N TYR A 103 -8.52 6.10 8.18
CA TYR A 103 -7.53 6.57 7.23
C TYR A 103 -7.64 5.86 5.89
N ARG A 104 -7.43 6.61 4.81
CA ARG A 104 -7.29 6.13 3.44
C ARG A 104 -6.22 6.94 2.69
N GLU A 105 -5.72 6.46 1.55
CA GLU A 105 -4.71 7.18 0.75
C GLU A 105 -5.18 8.62 0.44
N THR A 106 -6.38 8.75 -0.10
CA THR A 106 -6.96 10.07 -0.37
C THR A 106 -8.38 10.20 0.20
N TYR A 107 -8.77 11.44 0.52
CA TYR A 107 -10.14 11.70 0.97
C TYR A 107 -11.21 11.36 -0.08
N ASN A 108 -10.90 11.54 -1.37
CA ASN A 108 -11.86 11.25 -2.44
C ASN A 108 -12.21 9.77 -2.56
N GLU A 109 -11.31 8.87 -2.17
CA GLU A 109 -11.57 7.43 -2.18
C GLU A 109 -12.62 6.98 -1.16
N PHE A 110 -12.84 7.74 -0.08
CA PHE A 110 -13.96 7.47 0.82
C PHE A 110 -15.29 7.55 0.08
N LYS A 111 -15.44 8.53 -0.81
CA LYS A 111 -16.70 8.80 -1.53
C LYS A 111 -17.06 7.68 -2.51
N THR A 112 -16.07 7.02 -3.08
CA THR A 112 -16.28 6.02 -4.13
C THR A 112 -16.62 4.63 -3.60
N THR A 113 -16.31 4.33 -2.34
CA THR A 113 -16.49 2.98 -1.78
C THR A 113 -17.00 2.98 -0.34
N LEU A 114 -16.22 3.55 0.58
CA LEU A 114 -16.47 3.41 2.02
C LEU A 114 -17.74 4.15 2.47
N TYR A 115 -18.12 5.25 1.80
CA TYR A 115 -19.38 5.95 2.07
C TYR A 115 -20.59 5.05 1.87
N ASP A 116 -20.60 4.28 0.78
CA ASP A 116 -21.70 3.37 0.48
C ASP A 116 -21.79 2.24 1.52
N ASP A 117 -20.64 1.74 1.98
CA ASP A 117 -20.61 0.73 3.03
C ASP A 117 -21.11 1.29 4.38
N PHE A 118 -20.64 2.46 4.80
CA PHE A 118 -21.19 3.13 5.99
C PHE A 118 -22.68 3.40 5.86
N LYS A 119 -23.12 3.94 4.71
CA LYS A 119 -24.53 4.23 4.45
C LYS A 119 -25.40 3.00 4.60
N ARG A 120 -24.99 1.88 4.00
CA ARG A 120 -25.74 0.61 4.07
C ARG A 120 -25.78 0.05 5.48
N ILE A 121 -24.65 0.06 6.19
CA ILE A 121 -24.56 -0.53 7.52
C ILE A 121 -25.27 0.33 8.56
N LEU A 122 -25.15 1.67 8.52
CA LEU A 122 -25.89 2.56 9.41
C LEU A 122 -27.41 2.40 9.22
N ASN A 123 -27.88 2.28 7.99
CA ASN A 123 -29.30 2.01 7.72
C ASN A 123 -29.75 0.64 8.20
N LEU A 124 -28.89 -0.39 8.08
CA LEU A 124 -29.18 -1.74 8.56
C LEU A 124 -29.46 -1.74 10.08
N PHE A 125 -28.75 -0.89 10.82
CA PHE A 125 -28.92 -0.77 12.27
C PHE A 125 -29.87 0.37 12.69
N GLY A 126 -30.55 1.03 11.75
CA GLY A 126 -31.45 2.14 12.04
C GLY A 126 -30.80 3.34 12.72
N LEU A 127 -29.48 3.50 12.57
CA LEU A 127 -28.71 4.61 13.12
C LEU A 127 -28.83 5.87 12.24
N ASP A 128 -28.60 7.03 12.84
CA ASP A 128 -28.55 8.30 12.09
C ASP A 128 -27.51 8.21 10.97
N ASN A 129 -27.94 8.55 9.74
CA ASN A 129 -27.14 8.34 8.55
C ASN A 129 -26.82 9.67 7.85
N PRO A 130 -25.68 10.30 8.18
CA PRO A 130 -25.29 11.56 7.58
C PRO A 130 -24.97 11.45 6.09
N PHE A 131 -24.61 10.25 5.59
CA PHE A 131 -24.27 9.99 4.19
C PHE A 131 -25.48 10.07 3.23
N GLU A 132 -26.70 10.13 3.75
CA GLU A 132 -27.90 10.40 2.95
C GLU A 132 -28.14 11.89 2.70
N ARG A 133 -27.60 12.74 3.59
CA ARG A 133 -27.89 14.18 3.63
C ARG A 133 -26.77 15.06 3.09
N ALA A 134 -25.53 14.59 3.11
CA ALA A 134 -24.36 15.38 2.74
C ALA A 134 -23.48 14.66 1.70
N LYS A 135 -23.03 15.42 0.70
CA LYS A 135 -22.12 14.90 -0.34
C LYS A 135 -20.67 14.76 0.14
N GLU A 136 -20.28 15.51 1.17
CA GLU A 136 -18.93 15.52 1.73
C GLU A 136 -18.99 15.47 3.24
N ILE A 137 -18.40 14.43 3.81
CA ILE A 137 -18.39 14.18 5.26
C ILE A 137 -16.96 13.86 5.66
N SER A 138 -16.31 14.78 6.36
CA SER A 138 -14.99 14.56 6.95
C SER A 138 -15.05 14.03 8.39
N SER A 139 -16.20 14.15 9.04
CA SER A 139 -16.48 13.56 10.35
C SER A 139 -17.98 13.44 10.59
N PHE A 140 -18.38 12.45 11.39
CA PHE A 140 -19.76 12.23 11.81
C PHE A 140 -19.79 11.64 13.21
N LYS A 141 -20.99 11.49 13.79
CA LYS A 141 -21.19 10.86 15.08
C LYS A 141 -22.06 9.61 14.93
N ILE A 142 -21.76 8.63 15.74
CA ILE A 142 -22.65 7.51 16.06
C ILE A 142 -22.84 7.58 17.57
N LEU A 143 -24.04 7.94 18.03
CA LEU A 143 -24.30 8.31 19.43
C LEU A 143 -23.27 9.32 19.95
N ASN A 144 -22.57 8.99 21.04
CA ASN A 144 -21.54 9.84 21.66
C ASN A 144 -20.16 9.72 20.97
N THR A 145 -19.97 8.73 20.11
CA THR A 145 -18.70 8.45 19.43
C THR A 145 -18.50 9.31 18.19
N LYS A 146 -17.33 9.94 18.07
CA LYS A 146 -16.92 10.72 16.89
C LYS A 146 -16.08 9.89 15.95
N VAL A 147 -16.48 9.81 14.68
CA VAL A 147 -15.71 9.16 13.59
C VAL A 147 -15.19 10.23 12.66
N ASN A 148 -13.86 10.27 12.44
CA ASN A 148 -13.19 11.18 11.51
C ASN A 148 -12.71 10.40 10.29
N LEU A 149 -12.91 10.93 9.07
CA LEU A 149 -12.43 10.38 7.81
C LEU A 149 -11.26 11.22 7.30
N LEU A 150 -10.07 10.63 7.22
CA LEU A 150 -8.79 11.32 7.04
C LEU A 150 -8.01 10.73 5.87
N GLY A 151 -7.58 11.56 4.93
CA GLY A 151 -6.61 11.17 3.90
C GLY A 151 -5.18 11.11 4.45
N ASP A 152 -4.27 10.46 3.73
CA ASP A 152 -2.85 10.24 4.07
C ASP A 152 -2.08 11.54 4.39
N GLY A 153 -2.47 12.68 3.82
CA GLY A 153 -1.85 13.98 4.13
C GLY A 153 -2.24 14.59 5.49
N LYS A 154 -3.13 13.96 6.26
CA LYS A 154 -3.64 14.48 7.54
C LYS A 154 -3.42 13.47 8.66
N PHE A 155 -2.50 13.76 9.57
CA PHE A 155 -2.22 12.89 10.71
C PHE A 155 -3.35 12.86 11.77
N GLY A 156 -4.28 13.80 11.71
CA GLY A 156 -5.35 13.95 12.71
C GLY A 156 -4.83 14.33 14.09
N GLY A 157 -5.76 14.56 15.01
CA GLY A 157 -5.49 14.65 16.45
C GLY A 157 -5.33 13.27 17.09
N GLY A 158 -5.11 13.22 18.42
CA GLY A 158 -5.16 11.97 19.18
C GLY A 158 -6.53 11.29 19.05
N CYS A 159 -6.55 9.97 18.98
CA CYS A 159 -7.76 9.15 18.91
C CYS A 159 -7.69 7.97 19.89
N ASP A 160 -8.83 7.38 20.17
CA ASP A 160 -8.89 6.15 20.96
C ASP A 160 -8.62 4.95 20.06
N TYR A 161 -9.17 5.00 18.85
CA TYR A 161 -9.04 3.94 17.86
C TYR A 161 -8.64 4.51 16.50
N ALA A 162 -7.86 3.73 15.73
CA ALA A 162 -7.47 4.08 14.37
C ALA A 162 -7.70 2.90 13.42
N PHE A 163 -8.41 3.15 12.33
CA PHE A 163 -8.65 2.19 11.25
C PHE A 163 -7.94 2.66 9.97
N PHE A 164 -7.08 1.82 9.40
CA PHE A 164 -6.40 2.07 8.13
C PHE A 164 -7.01 1.17 7.06
N ASN A 165 -7.93 1.74 6.27
CA ASN A 165 -8.59 1.01 5.20
C ASN A 165 -7.74 1.03 3.93
N GLU A 166 -7.55 -0.13 3.32
CA GLU A 166 -6.67 -0.35 2.17
C GLU A 166 -5.25 0.20 2.38
N VAL A 167 -4.63 -0.22 3.49
CA VAL A 167 -3.35 0.32 3.99
C VAL A 167 -2.18 0.19 3.02
N MET A 168 -2.29 -0.65 1.98
CA MET A 168 -1.26 -0.82 0.95
C MET A 168 -0.91 0.50 0.22
N PHE A 169 -1.79 1.48 0.24
CA PHE A 169 -1.61 2.78 -0.40
C PHE A 169 -1.26 3.90 0.58
N ILE A 170 -1.25 3.61 1.89
CA ILE A 170 -0.91 4.58 2.95
C ILE A 170 0.58 4.52 3.23
N ARG A 171 1.22 5.68 3.43
CA ARG A 171 2.65 5.77 3.74
C ARG A 171 2.94 5.27 5.17
N GLU A 172 4.09 4.63 5.34
CA GLU A 172 4.52 4.11 6.65
C GLU A 172 4.63 5.22 7.72
N GLU A 173 5.08 6.43 7.33
CA GLU A 173 5.21 7.58 8.22
C GLU A 173 3.87 7.99 8.82
N VAL A 174 2.78 7.93 8.03
CA VAL A 174 1.42 8.21 8.52
C VAL A 174 1.03 7.21 9.58
N PHE A 175 1.23 5.92 9.32
CA PHE A 175 0.96 4.87 10.30
C PHE A 175 1.78 5.08 11.59
N LYS A 176 3.09 5.35 11.49
CA LYS A 176 3.96 5.60 12.66
C LYS A 176 3.46 6.78 13.49
N GLN A 177 3.12 7.89 12.85
CA GLN A 177 2.64 9.10 13.51
C GLN A 177 1.26 8.90 14.18
N VAL A 178 0.35 8.22 13.49
CA VAL A 178 -1.00 7.94 14.03
C VAL A 178 -0.92 6.96 15.18
N LYS A 179 -0.14 5.88 15.05
CA LYS A 179 0.04 4.86 16.09
C LYS A 179 0.53 5.48 17.40
N MET A 180 1.45 6.46 17.37
CA MET A 180 1.92 7.17 18.57
C MET A 180 0.83 8.00 19.27
N ARG A 181 -0.24 8.34 18.56
CA ARG A 181 -1.36 9.16 19.05
C ARG A 181 -2.64 8.35 19.28
N CYS A 182 -2.65 7.08 18.91
CA CYS A 182 -3.75 6.15 19.14
C CYS A 182 -3.64 5.57 20.55
N ARG A 183 -4.66 5.79 21.38
CA ARG A 183 -4.60 5.48 22.82
C ARG A 183 -4.90 4.02 23.17
N ILE A 184 -5.81 3.37 22.40
CA ILE A 184 -6.34 2.05 22.80
C ILE A 184 -5.96 0.98 21.79
N PHE A 185 -6.42 1.09 20.53
CA PHE A 185 -6.24 0.03 19.55
C PHE A 185 -6.27 0.56 18.13
N TRP A 186 -5.46 -0.02 17.25
CA TRP A 186 -5.48 0.27 15.81
C TRP A 186 -5.66 -1.03 15.01
N TRP A 187 -6.26 -0.92 13.83
CA TRP A 187 -6.32 -2.03 12.89
C TRP A 187 -6.22 -1.55 11.46
N MET A 188 -5.90 -2.49 10.57
CA MET A 188 -5.77 -2.22 9.15
C MET A 188 -6.32 -3.37 8.32
N ASP A 189 -6.85 -3.05 7.14
CA ASP A 189 -7.27 -4.03 6.16
C ASP A 189 -6.65 -3.77 4.79
N PHE A 190 -6.50 -4.81 4.00
CA PHE A 190 -6.03 -4.72 2.62
C PHE A 190 -6.23 -5.99 1.81
N ASN A 191 -6.22 -5.83 0.46
CA ASN A 191 -5.94 -6.89 -0.48
C ASN A 191 -4.43 -6.90 -0.76
N PRO A 192 -3.75 -8.07 -0.76
CA PRO A 192 -2.29 -8.15 -0.83
C PRO A 192 -1.75 -7.93 -2.25
N CYS A 193 -1.95 -6.73 -2.80
CA CYS A 193 -1.60 -6.37 -4.18
C CYS A 193 -0.11 -5.97 -4.38
N PHE A 194 0.74 -6.24 -3.40
CA PHE A 194 2.19 -6.07 -3.46
C PHE A 194 2.89 -7.34 -2.99
N THR A 195 4.10 -7.58 -3.47
CA THR A 195 4.94 -8.70 -3.02
C THR A 195 5.88 -8.28 -1.88
N ASP A 196 6.16 -6.99 -1.75
CA ASP A 196 6.97 -6.41 -0.69
C ASP A 196 6.36 -5.08 -0.23
N HIS A 197 6.10 -4.96 1.07
CA HIS A 197 5.49 -3.79 1.67
C HIS A 197 5.89 -3.66 3.14
N TRP A 198 5.93 -2.41 3.66
CA TRP A 198 6.29 -2.17 5.07
C TRP A 198 5.36 -2.90 6.05
N VAL A 199 4.07 -3.06 5.74
CA VAL A 199 3.13 -3.85 6.57
C VAL A 199 3.62 -5.28 6.75
N PHE A 200 4.12 -5.91 5.67
CA PHE A 200 4.62 -7.29 5.70
C PHE A 200 5.92 -7.42 6.50
N ASN A 201 6.78 -6.41 6.39
CA ASN A 201 8.14 -6.48 6.93
C ASN A 201 8.23 -5.97 8.38
N THR A 202 7.39 -4.99 8.76
CA THR A 202 7.54 -4.27 10.04
C THR A 202 6.32 -4.36 10.95
N VAL A 203 5.13 -4.69 10.44
CA VAL A 203 3.91 -4.72 11.24
C VAL A 203 3.47 -6.14 11.56
N ILE A 204 3.26 -6.98 10.55
CA ILE A 204 2.79 -8.37 10.73
C ILE A 204 3.70 -9.20 11.66
N PRO A 205 5.06 -9.09 11.59
CA PRO A 205 5.94 -9.90 12.43
C PRO A 205 5.95 -9.52 13.92
N ARG A 206 5.22 -8.50 14.34
CA ARG A 206 5.22 -8.01 15.71
C ARG A 206 4.37 -8.92 16.61
N GLU A 207 4.88 -9.24 17.80
CA GLU A 207 4.19 -10.06 18.80
C GLU A 207 2.93 -9.38 19.39
N ASP A 208 2.86 -8.04 19.38
CA ASP A 208 1.74 -7.26 19.88
C ASP A 208 0.68 -6.96 18.79
N VAL A 209 0.74 -7.65 17.65
CA VAL A 209 -0.18 -7.51 16.51
C VAL A 209 -0.89 -8.83 16.26
N ASN A 210 -2.21 -8.81 16.23
CA ASN A 210 -2.99 -9.97 15.81
C ASN A 210 -3.17 -9.96 14.29
N TYR A 211 -2.88 -11.07 13.64
CA TYR A 211 -2.93 -11.18 12.17
C TYR A 211 -3.93 -12.24 11.74
N LEU A 212 -4.75 -11.89 10.76
CA LEU A 212 -5.70 -12.79 10.14
C LEU A 212 -5.68 -12.65 8.63
N LYS A 213 -5.65 -13.78 7.94
CA LYS A 213 -5.83 -13.89 6.49
C LYS A 213 -7.18 -14.55 6.20
N THR A 214 -7.98 -13.91 5.33
CA THR A 214 -9.31 -14.41 4.95
C THR A 214 -9.53 -14.34 3.44
N THR A 215 -10.41 -15.20 2.93
CA THR A 215 -10.80 -15.19 1.52
C THR A 215 -12.31 -15.00 1.39
N PHE A 216 -12.81 -14.86 0.17
CA PHE A 216 -14.25 -14.82 -0.09
C PHE A 216 -14.98 -16.10 0.36
N ARG A 217 -14.26 -17.20 0.56
CA ARG A 217 -14.82 -18.49 0.98
C ARG A 217 -15.37 -18.47 2.38
N GLU A 218 -14.83 -17.61 3.25
CA GLU A 218 -15.32 -17.38 4.61
C GLU A 218 -16.54 -16.44 4.63
N ASN A 219 -16.88 -15.79 3.50
CA ASN A 219 -18.03 -14.91 3.44
C ASN A 219 -19.31 -15.67 3.09
N LYS A 220 -20.15 -15.91 4.09
CA LYS A 220 -21.45 -16.60 3.92
C LYS A 220 -22.53 -15.74 3.25
N TYR A 221 -22.29 -14.43 3.09
CA TYR A 221 -23.25 -13.47 2.51
C TYR A 221 -22.88 -13.02 1.11
N ILE A 222 -21.84 -13.61 0.52
CA ILE A 222 -21.46 -13.28 -0.86
C ILE A 222 -22.61 -13.58 -1.81
N SER A 223 -23.01 -12.60 -2.61
CA SER A 223 -24.06 -12.81 -3.61
C SER A 223 -23.57 -13.69 -4.77
N PRO A 224 -24.47 -14.42 -5.46
CA PRO A 224 -24.08 -15.22 -6.64
C PRO A 224 -23.35 -14.41 -7.71
N ASN A 225 -23.72 -13.15 -7.92
CA ASN A 225 -23.06 -12.30 -8.90
C ASN A 225 -21.63 -11.94 -8.47
N GLU A 226 -21.43 -11.55 -7.22
CA GLU A 226 -20.09 -11.26 -6.69
C GLU A 226 -19.19 -12.48 -6.71
N LEU A 227 -19.73 -13.66 -6.39
CA LEU A 227 -19.01 -14.91 -6.47
C LEU A 227 -18.59 -15.22 -7.91
N ASN A 228 -19.49 -15.08 -8.88
CA ASN A 228 -19.21 -15.31 -10.28
C ASN A 228 -18.14 -14.35 -10.81
N GLU A 229 -18.15 -13.08 -10.41
CA GLU A 229 -17.12 -12.09 -10.78
C GLU A 229 -15.73 -12.51 -10.28
N ILE A 230 -15.62 -12.97 -9.04
CA ILE A 230 -14.34 -13.46 -8.50
C ILE A 230 -13.89 -14.74 -9.22
N LEU A 231 -14.78 -15.71 -9.41
CA LEU A 231 -14.46 -16.96 -10.08
C LEU A 231 -14.10 -16.75 -11.55
N ALA A 232 -14.56 -15.67 -12.19
CA ALA A 232 -14.19 -15.33 -13.55
C ALA A 232 -12.68 -15.02 -13.71
N TYR A 233 -11.99 -14.61 -12.64
CA TYR A 233 -10.54 -14.40 -12.68
C TYR A 233 -9.73 -15.68 -12.72
N GLU A 234 -10.29 -16.83 -12.31
CA GLU A 234 -9.56 -18.12 -12.21
C GLU A 234 -8.94 -18.51 -13.55
N PRO A 235 -7.59 -18.56 -13.67
CA PRO A 235 -6.93 -18.76 -14.97
C PRO A 235 -6.72 -20.23 -15.31
N TRP A 236 -6.80 -21.12 -14.32
CA TRP A 236 -6.51 -22.55 -14.48
C TRP A 236 -7.72 -23.41 -14.19
N LEU A 237 -7.69 -24.64 -14.69
CA LEU A 237 -8.77 -25.61 -14.48
C LEU A 237 -8.91 -25.88 -12.96
N PRO A 238 -10.10 -25.69 -12.37
CA PRO A 238 -10.33 -25.97 -10.96
C PRO A 238 -9.94 -27.41 -10.59
N GLY A 239 -9.24 -27.54 -9.45
CA GLY A 239 -8.75 -28.83 -8.95
C GLY A 239 -7.49 -29.37 -9.64
N SER A 240 -6.92 -28.67 -10.63
CA SER A 240 -5.66 -29.05 -11.27
C SER A 240 -4.42 -28.50 -10.56
N TYR A 241 -4.58 -27.64 -9.58
CA TYR A 241 -3.51 -26.97 -8.83
C TYR A 241 -3.80 -26.98 -7.33
N GLU A 242 -2.79 -26.77 -6.53
CA GLU A 242 -2.88 -26.66 -5.07
C GLU A 242 -2.67 -25.21 -4.62
N VAL A 243 -3.47 -24.76 -3.65
CA VAL A 243 -3.33 -23.44 -3.03
C VAL A 243 -2.75 -23.64 -1.64
N THR A 244 -1.58 -23.09 -1.41
CA THR A 244 -0.94 -23.02 -0.08
C THR A 244 -1.21 -21.68 0.59
N GLU A 245 -0.74 -21.50 1.80
CA GLU A 245 -0.85 -20.22 2.52
C GLU A 245 -0.17 -19.06 1.78
N ASP A 246 0.93 -19.33 1.06
CA ASP A 246 1.79 -18.31 0.45
C ASP A 246 1.79 -18.31 -1.07
N ASP A 247 1.43 -19.42 -1.74
CA ASP A 247 1.51 -19.52 -3.19
C ASP A 247 0.52 -20.53 -3.79
N VAL A 248 0.50 -20.59 -5.11
CA VAL A 248 -0.21 -21.62 -5.91
C VAL A 248 0.81 -22.56 -6.51
N LEU A 249 0.63 -23.85 -6.28
CA LEU A 249 1.54 -24.90 -6.74
C LEU A 249 0.90 -25.74 -7.86
N TYR A 250 1.74 -26.17 -8.79
CA TYR A 250 1.40 -27.18 -9.78
C TYR A 250 2.54 -28.21 -9.86
N ASN A 251 2.18 -29.51 -9.79
CA ASN A 251 3.15 -30.61 -9.67
C ASN A 251 4.15 -30.43 -8.48
N GLY A 252 3.69 -29.82 -7.39
CA GLY A 252 4.50 -29.58 -6.19
C GLY A 252 5.45 -28.38 -6.26
N GLU A 253 5.47 -27.62 -7.34
CA GLU A 253 6.32 -26.46 -7.56
C GLU A 253 5.49 -25.19 -7.80
N SER A 254 6.06 -24.03 -7.48
CA SER A 254 5.44 -22.74 -7.81
C SER A 254 5.16 -22.59 -9.30
N ILE A 255 4.00 -22.04 -9.64
CA ILE A 255 3.61 -21.83 -11.04
C ILE A 255 4.57 -20.86 -11.73
N SER A 256 5.06 -21.27 -12.92
CA SER A 256 5.98 -20.49 -13.76
C SER A 256 5.59 -20.63 -15.23
N GLU A 257 6.25 -19.90 -16.13
CA GLU A 257 6.00 -20.04 -17.58
C GLU A 257 6.14 -21.48 -18.10
N LYS A 258 7.00 -22.30 -17.48
CA LYS A 258 7.28 -23.69 -17.88
C LYS A 258 6.50 -24.73 -17.07
N ASN A 259 5.90 -24.33 -15.95
CA ASN A 259 5.14 -25.20 -15.05
C ASN A 259 3.78 -24.55 -14.78
N GLN A 260 2.81 -24.76 -15.68
CA GLN A 260 1.47 -24.19 -15.57
C GLN A 260 0.39 -25.28 -15.58
N PRO A 261 -0.63 -25.15 -14.74
CA PRO A 261 -1.81 -25.99 -14.82
C PRO A 261 -2.53 -25.82 -16.17
N PRO A 262 -3.39 -26.79 -16.56
CA PRO A 262 -4.27 -26.61 -17.69
C PRO A 262 -5.10 -25.33 -17.57
N PRO A 263 -5.29 -24.57 -18.66
CA PRO A 263 -6.03 -23.32 -18.62
C PRO A 263 -7.53 -23.55 -18.34
N HIS A 264 -8.17 -22.59 -17.66
CA HIS A 264 -9.61 -22.61 -17.42
C HIS A 264 -10.38 -22.41 -18.74
N PRO A 265 -11.16 -23.40 -19.23
CA PRO A 265 -11.67 -23.41 -20.61
C PRO A 265 -12.64 -22.23 -20.87
N LYS A 266 -13.48 -21.88 -19.90
CA LYS A 266 -14.46 -20.79 -20.02
C LYS A 266 -13.80 -19.42 -19.86
N ASN A 267 -13.05 -19.22 -18.77
CA ASN A 267 -12.54 -17.89 -18.42
C ASN A 267 -11.49 -17.39 -19.43
N VAL A 268 -10.62 -18.27 -19.90
CA VAL A 268 -9.65 -17.95 -20.95
C VAL A 268 -10.36 -17.59 -22.27
N LYS A 269 -11.39 -18.34 -22.65
CA LYS A 269 -12.18 -18.05 -23.86
C LYS A 269 -12.91 -16.71 -23.75
N GLN A 270 -13.38 -16.35 -22.55
CA GLN A 270 -14.08 -15.09 -22.28
C GLN A 270 -13.12 -13.91 -22.10
N GLY A 271 -11.81 -14.15 -21.97
CA GLY A 271 -10.81 -13.12 -21.72
C GLY A 271 -10.84 -12.52 -20.29
N THR A 272 -11.49 -13.21 -19.34
CA THR A 272 -11.60 -12.80 -17.94
C THR A 272 -10.50 -13.38 -17.05
N ALA A 273 -9.87 -14.48 -17.48
CA ALA A 273 -8.80 -15.15 -16.75
C ALA A 273 -7.62 -14.22 -16.46
N SER A 274 -7.21 -14.13 -15.21
CA SER A 274 -6.09 -13.28 -14.77
C SER A 274 -5.37 -13.92 -13.59
N VAL A 275 -4.10 -14.27 -13.78
CA VAL A 275 -3.27 -14.85 -12.71
C VAL A 275 -3.13 -13.89 -11.52
N PHE A 276 -2.93 -12.60 -11.80
CA PHE A 276 -2.80 -11.59 -10.76
C PHE A 276 -4.11 -11.42 -10.00
N ASP A 277 -5.22 -11.14 -10.71
CA ASP A 277 -6.50 -10.88 -10.08
C ASP A 277 -6.98 -12.11 -9.28
N TRP A 278 -6.74 -13.34 -9.81
CA TRP A 278 -7.05 -14.56 -9.09
C TRP A 278 -6.21 -14.74 -7.81
N LYS A 279 -4.88 -14.57 -7.90
CA LYS A 279 -4.01 -14.65 -6.71
C LYS A 279 -4.41 -13.63 -5.64
N VAL A 280 -4.56 -12.37 -6.01
CA VAL A 280 -4.78 -11.25 -5.07
C VAL A 280 -6.23 -11.17 -4.62
N TYR A 281 -7.16 -11.06 -5.56
CA TYR A 281 -8.57 -10.81 -5.26
C TYR A 281 -9.39 -12.08 -5.06
N GLY A 282 -8.96 -13.21 -5.63
CA GLY A 282 -9.57 -14.51 -5.42
C GLY A 282 -8.99 -15.24 -4.22
N LEU A 283 -7.69 -15.47 -4.19
CA LEU A 283 -7.04 -16.32 -3.18
C LEU A 283 -6.47 -15.55 -1.98
N GLY A 284 -6.41 -14.22 -2.03
CA GLY A 284 -5.79 -13.42 -0.98
C GLY A 284 -4.28 -13.67 -0.84
N LEU A 285 -3.63 -14.05 -1.92
CA LEU A 285 -2.18 -14.28 -1.98
C LEU A 285 -1.46 -13.00 -2.40
N ARG A 286 -0.26 -12.81 -1.90
CA ARG A 286 0.56 -11.66 -2.28
C ARG A 286 0.97 -11.75 -3.74
N GLY A 287 0.75 -10.67 -4.48
CA GLY A 287 1.03 -10.60 -5.91
C GLY A 287 1.55 -9.25 -6.35
N ALA A 288 2.40 -9.23 -7.39
CA ALA A 288 2.77 -7.99 -8.04
C ALA A 288 1.53 -7.40 -8.73
N MET A 289 1.35 -6.09 -8.61
CA MET A 289 0.19 -5.40 -9.20
C MET A 289 0.17 -5.52 -10.72
N LYS A 290 -1.03 -5.64 -11.28
CA LYS A 290 -1.27 -5.59 -12.72
C LYS A 290 -0.73 -4.26 -13.29
N GLY A 291 -0.10 -4.34 -14.47
CA GLY A 291 0.39 -3.14 -15.15
C GLY A 291 1.73 -2.61 -14.66
N VAL A 292 2.58 -3.45 -14.04
CA VAL A 292 3.97 -3.05 -13.77
C VAL A 292 4.66 -2.55 -15.04
N VAL A 293 5.45 -1.49 -14.87
CA VAL A 293 6.12 -0.84 -16.01
C VAL A 293 7.14 -1.78 -16.64
N PHE A 294 7.95 -2.45 -15.81
CA PHE A 294 8.99 -3.38 -16.27
C PHE A 294 8.72 -4.80 -15.73
N ASN A 295 8.09 -5.64 -16.54
CA ASN A 295 7.80 -7.02 -16.20
C ASN A 295 8.97 -7.99 -16.48
N GLN A 296 9.90 -7.61 -17.34
CA GLN A 296 11.06 -8.42 -17.71
C GLN A 296 12.34 -7.79 -17.17
N LEU A 297 13.11 -8.56 -16.43
CA LEU A 297 14.44 -8.21 -15.93
C LEU A 297 15.25 -9.50 -15.81
N THR A 298 16.43 -9.52 -16.39
CA THR A 298 17.39 -10.62 -16.26
C THR A 298 18.43 -10.27 -15.22
N TRP A 299 18.59 -11.13 -14.21
CA TRP A 299 19.67 -11.00 -13.25
C TRP A 299 20.97 -11.56 -13.82
N ILE A 300 22.06 -10.82 -13.69
CA ILE A 300 23.40 -11.22 -14.09
C ILE A 300 24.35 -11.11 -12.89
N GLU A 301 25.40 -11.92 -12.88
CA GLU A 301 26.34 -11.95 -11.74
C GLU A 301 27.35 -10.79 -11.81
N GLU A 302 27.78 -10.41 -13.02
CA GLU A 302 28.80 -9.38 -13.25
C GLU A 302 28.36 -8.41 -14.33
N PHE A 303 28.79 -7.15 -14.22
CA PHE A 303 28.58 -6.16 -15.26
C PHE A 303 29.42 -6.53 -16.50
N PRO A 304 28.88 -6.45 -17.73
CA PRO A 304 29.63 -6.83 -18.93
C PRO A 304 30.81 -5.90 -19.17
N ASP A 305 31.80 -6.40 -19.90
CA ASP A 305 32.98 -5.60 -20.34
C ASP A 305 32.59 -4.74 -21.56
N VAL A 306 31.90 -3.63 -21.28
CA VAL A 306 31.42 -2.65 -22.26
C VAL A 306 31.61 -1.25 -21.69
N ALA A 307 31.70 -0.26 -22.56
CA ALA A 307 31.74 1.14 -22.16
C ALA A 307 30.47 1.50 -21.36
N TYR A 308 30.61 2.24 -20.28
CA TYR A 308 29.53 2.59 -19.37
C TYR A 308 29.62 4.04 -18.91
N THR A 309 28.50 4.51 -18.36
CA THR A 309 28.36 5.81 -17.73
C THR A 309 27.68 5.63 -16.38
N TYR A 310 27.47 6.70 -15.67
CA TYR A 310 26.70 6.70 -14.44
C TYR A 310 25.45 7.57 -14.59
N ALA A 311 24.41 7.24 -13.81
CA ALA A 311 23.22 8.06 -13.76
C ALA A 311 22.65 8.11 -12.33
N ASN A 312 22.06 9.25 -11.95
CA ASN A 312 21.61 9.52 -10.61
C ASN A 312 20.22 10.15 -10.59
N ASP A 313 19.33 9.57 -9.77
CA ASP A 313 18.06 10.16 -9.36
C ASP A 313 18.20 10.66 -7.92
N PHE A 314 18.00 11.98 -7.72
CA PHE A 314 18.17 12.57 -6.40
C PHE A 314 16.99 12.26 -5.47
N GLY A 315 17.29 11.75 -4.28
CA GLY A 315 16.36 11.58 -3.20
C GLY A 315 16.91 12.19 -1.92
N PHE A 316 16.11 13.05 -1.30
CA PHE A 316 16.52 13.82 -0.14
C PHE A 316 16.00 13.18 1.16
N THR A 317 15.17 13.86 1.91
CA THR A 317 14.79 13.46 3.28
C THR A 317 14.05 12.12 3.38
N ALA A 318 13.08 11.89 2.52
CA ALA A 318 12.19 10.71 2.59
C ALA A 318 12.39 9.72 1.45
N ASP A 319 12.84 10.22 0.31
CA ASP A 319 13.05 9.43 -0.91
C ASP A 319 14.52 9.03 -1.02
N PRO A 320 14.83 7.80 -1.45
CA PRO A 320 16.20 7.38 -1.66
C PRO A 320 16.79 8.03 -2.91
N ASN A 321 18.01 8.50 -2.81
CA ASN A 321 18.87 8.76 -3.96
C ASN A 321 19.24 7.41 -4.58
N ALA A 322 19.08 7.29 -5.89
CA ALA A 322 19.47 6.09 -6.64
C ALA A 322 20.56 6.40 -7.64
N THR A 323 21.73 5.78 -7.48
CA THR A 323 22.83 5.87 -8.46
C THR A 323 23.05 4.52 -9.12
N VAL A 324 23.17 4.53 -10.45
CA VAL A 324 23.41 3.33 -11.25
C VAL A 324 24.64 3.48 -12.14
N ARG A 325 25.40 2.39 -12.31
CA ARG A 325 26.28 2.20 -13.46
C ARG A 325 25.42 1.72 -14.62
N TYR A 326 25.59 2.29 -15.80
CA TYR A 326 24.70 2.12 -16.94
C TYR A 326 25.45 1.91 -18.25
N ALA A 327 24.99 0.93 -19.03
CA ALA A 327 25.42 0.72 -20.42
C ALA A 327 24.25 0.24 -21.27
N GLU A 328 24.29 0.49 -22.57
CA GLU A 328 23.32 -0.08 -23.53
C GLU A 328 23.91 -0.30 -24.89
N ASP A 329 23.31 -1.22 -25.64
CA ASP A 329 23.46 -1.39 -27.09
C ASP A 329 22.08 -1.33 -27.78
N GLU A 330 22.01 -1.72 -29.03
CA GLU A 330 20.76 -1.71 -29.80
C GLU A 330 19.65 -2.53 -29.16
N ASN A 331 19.97 -3.65 -28.49
CA ASN A 331 19.01 -4.64 -28.03
C ASN A 331 18.97 -4.79 -26.49
N ASN A 332 19.98 -4.28 -25.79
CA ASN A 332 20.16 -4.54 -24.38
C ASN A 332 20.38 -3.23 -23.60
N ILE A 333 19.95 -3.25 -22.34
CA ILE A 333 20.32 -2.31 -21.29
C ILE A 333 20.96 -3.12 -20.15
N TRP A 334 22.10 -2.69 -19.65
CA TRP A 334 22.73 -3.24 -18.45
C TRP A 334 22.85 -2.16 -17.41
N PHE A 335 22.50 -2.50 -16.18
CA PHE A 335 22.72 -1.58 -15.08
C PHE A 335 23.11 -2.31 -13.78
N GLU A 336 23.77 -1.59 -12.91
CA GLU A 336 24.07 -1.99 -11.54
C GLU A 336 23.69 -0.88 -10.58
N LEU A 337 22.89 -1.17 -9.57
CA LEU A 337 22.54 -0.21 -8.54
C LEU A 337 23.70 -0.09 -7.54
N LEU A 338 24.26 1.10 -7.40
CA LEU A 338 25.44 1.40 -6.56
C LEU A 338 25.05 2.04 -5.24
N ILE A 339 24.10 2.99 -5.26
CA ILE A 339 23.61 3.71 -4.09
C ILE A 339 22.08 3.65 -4.06
N TYR A 340 21.52 3.46 -2.87
CA TYR A 340 20.07 3.53 -2.65
C TYR A 340 19.78 3.96 -1.20
N GLU A 341 20.00 5.23 -0.90
CA GLU A 341 19.68 5.86 0.40
C GLU A 341 19.54 7.37 0.23
N SER A 342 18.83 8.04 1.15
CA SER A 342 18.62 9.49 1.09
C SER A 342 19.92 10.26 1.28
N VAL A 343 20.14 11.31 0.46
CA VAL A 343 21.35 12.13 0.49
C VAL A 343 20.98 13.60 0.38
N GLU A 344 21.40 14.40 1.35
CA GLU A 344 21.00 15.81 1.46
C GLU A 344 22.06 16.80 0.98
N THR A 345 23.33 16.38 0.86
CA THR A 345 24.44 17.27 0.48
C THR A 345 25.32 16.67 -0.62
N PRO A 346 25.95 17.53 -1.47
CA PRO A 346 26.90 17.07 -2.48
C PRO A 346 28.11 16.37 -1.88
N ASP A 347 28.62 16.86 -0.73
CA ASP A 347 29.78 16.27 -0.04
C ASP A 347 29.49 14.81 0.35
N ARG A 348 28.29 14.56 0.93
CA ARG A 348 27.91 13.20 1.30
C ARG A 348 27.75 12.30 0.09
N LEU A 349 27.20 12.82 -1.01
CA LEU A 349 27.07 12.05 -2.24
C LEU A 349 28.45 11.77 -2.86
N ASP A 350 29.39 12.74 -2.85
CA ASP A 350 30.78 12.55 -3.30
C ASP A 350 31.45 11.39 -2.54
N GLU A 351 31.38 11.40 -1.22
CA GLU A 351 31.90 10.32 -0.37
C GLU A 351 31.35 8.96 -0.81
N MET A 352 30.04 8.84 -0.94
CA MET A 352 29.37 7.59 -1.29
C MET A 352 29.71 7.10 -2.70
N LEU A 353 29.80 8.02 -3.67
CA LEU A 353 30.21 7.69 -5.03
C LEU A 353 31.64 7.14 -5.06
N LEU A 354 32.55 7.77 -4.32
CA LEU A 354 33.93 7.30 -4.21
C LEU A 354 34.03 5.94 -3.48
N GLU A 355 33.27 5.74 -2.41
CA GLU A 355 33.19 4.45 -1.70
C GLU A 355 32.68 3.32 -2.62
N CYS A 356 31.79 3.62 -3.55
CA CYS A 356 31.30 2.68 -4.55
C CYS A 356 32.24 2.51 -5.77
N GLY A 357 33.38 3.22 -5.80
CA GLY A 357 34.35 3.16 -6.89
C GLY A 357 33.88 3.86 -8.17
N VAL A 358 32.98 4.85 -8.06
CA VAL A 358 32.54 5.65 -9.19
C VAL A 358 33.65 6.60 -9.63
N GLU A 359 33.89 6.65 -10.91
CA GLU A 359 35.03 7.36 -11.49
C GLU A 359 34.64 8.79 -11.91
N LYS A 360 35.29 9.81 -11.31
CA LYS A 360 34.95 11.23 -11.52
C LYS A 360 35.06 11.70 -12.98
N HIS A 361 35.87 11.02 -13.77
CA HIS A 361 36.12 11.40 -15.19
C HIS A 361 35.08 10.80 -16.16
N LEU A 362 34.20 9.95 -15.69
CA LEU A 362 33.11 9.39 -16.49
C LEU A 362 31.82 10.20 -16.36
N PRO A 363 30.99 10.25 -17.42
CA PRO A 363 29.73 10.97 -17.38
C PRO A 363 28.81 10.51 -16.27
N LEU A 364 28.28 11.47 -15.53
CA LEU A 364 27.25 11.27 -14.49
C LEU A 364 25.98 12.06 -14.86
N ALA A 365 25.02 11.37 -15.44
CA ALA A 365 23.75 11.94 -15.86
C ALA A 365 22.77 12.08 -14.66
N CYS A 366 22.47 13.29 -14.27
CA CYS A 366 21.67 13.58 -13.07
C CYS A 366 20.27 14.08 -13.39
N ASP A 367 19.30 13.85 -12.47
CA ASP A 367 18.02 14.52 -12.53
C ASP A 367 18.20 16.06 -12.55
N SER A 368 17.36 16.73 -13.34
CA SER A 368 17.29 18.19 -13.34
C SER A 368 16.64 18.80 -12.10
N SER A 369 15.93 18.01 -11.31
CA SER A 369 15.29 18.40 -10.03
C SER A 369 16.27 18.20 -8.87
N ASP A 370 17.40 18.90 -8.93
CA ASP A 370 18.56 18.74 -8.03
C ASP A 370 18.63 19.74 -6.87
N LYS A 371 17.55 20.52 -6.65
CA LYS A 371 17.51 21.55 -5.61
C LYS A 371 16.88 21.03 -4.34
N TYR A 372 17.62 21.10 -3.25
CA TYR A 372 17.15 20.81 -1.91
C TYR A 372 17.17 22.07 -1.05
N THR A 373 16.06 22.36 -0.38
CA THR A 373 15.96 23.46 0.59
C THR A 373 15.81 22.87 1.99
N GLY A 374 16.88 22.90 2.77
CA GLY A 374 16.90 22.40 4.13
C GLY A 374 16.13 23.30 5.13
N GLU A 375 15.95 22.82 6.35
CA GLU A 375 15.26 23.53 7.45
C GLU A 375 15.84 24.93 7.72
N ASN A 376 17.11 25.17 7.43
CA ASN A 376 17.83 26.43 7.62
C ASN A 376 17.68 27.42 6.45
N LYS A 377 16.75 27.18 5.50
CA LYS A 377 16.44 28.04 4.33
C LYS A 377 17.60 28.24 3.33
N GLY A 378 18.64 27.42 3.40
CA GLY A 378 19.67 27.35 2.33
C GLY A 378 19.19 26.42 1.22
N THR A 379 19.31 26.85 -0.06
CA THR A 379 19.09 25.96 -1.22
C THR A 379 20.42 25.38 -1.67
N VAL A 380 20.51 24.07 -1.71
CA VAL A 380 21.67 23.33 -2.25
C VAL A 380 21.32 22.89 -3.66
N GLU A 381 22.22 23.13 -4.60
CA GLU A 381 22.15 22.59 -5.97
C GLU A 381 23.12 21.41 -6.08
N MET A 382 22.61 20.20 -6.13
CA MET A 382 23.41 18.97 -6.01
C MET A 382 24.42 18.83 -7.15
N VAL A 383 24.01 19.06 -8.40
CA VAL A 383 24.91 18.91 -9.56
C VAL A 383 26.04 19.94 -9.53
N GLN A 384 25.71 21.20 -9.22
CA GLN A 384 26.76 22.24 -9.09
C GLN A 384 27.73 21.91 -7.96
N GLY A 385 27.23 21.45 -6.82
CA GLY A 385 28.08 21.04 -5.70
C GLY A 385 29.00 19.87 -6.06
N LEU A 386 28.53 18.90 -6.84
CA LEU A 386 29.36 17.80 -7.34
C LEU A 386 30.46 18.33 -8.30
N VAL A 387 30.13 19.23 -9.23
CA VAL A 387 31.09 19.87 -10.11
C VAL A 387 32.18 20.62 -9.32
N ASP A 388 31.78 21.36 -8.28
CA ASP A 388 32.72 22.06 -7.38
C ASP A 388 33.65 21.09 -6.62
N LEU A 389 33.22 19.82 -6.45
CA LEU A 389 34.00 18.72 -5.84
C LEU A 389 34.82 17.92 -6.89
N GLY A 390 34.87 18.37 -8.15
CA GLY A 390 35.68 17.78 -9.22
C GLY A 390 34.98 16.66 -10.01
N TRP A 391 33.63 16.63 -10.03
CA TRP A 391 32.83 15.82 -10.95
C TRP A 391 32.54 16.61 -12.23
N ASP A 392 33.57 16.91 -13.00
CA ASP A 392 33.47 17.81 -14.16
C ASP A 392 32.51 17.29 -15.25
N GLU A 393 32.28 15.98 -15.29
CA GLU A 393 31.36 15.30 -16.20
C GLU A 393 29.98 15.04 -15.61
N ALA A 394 29.63 15.65 -14.46
CA ALA A 394 28.28 15.60 -13.91
C ALA A 394 27.40 16.67 -14.58
N PHE A 395 26.24 16.26 -15.09
CA PHE A 395 25.35 17.16 -15.81
C PHE A 395 23.87 16.84 -15.60
N LYS A 396 23.01 17.85 -15.78
CA LYS A 396 21.55 17.72 -15.68
C LYS A 396 20.95 17.21 -16.98
N ILE A 397 20.13 16.16 -16.88
CA ILE A 397 19.37 15.64 -18.03
C ILE A 397 18.27 16.62 -18.45
N SER A 398 18.18 16.89 -19.75
CA SER A 398 17.11 17.69 -20.34
C SER A 398 15.85 16.85 -20.55
N LYS A 399 14.75 17.19 -19.85
CA LYS A 399 13.45 16.49 -19.93
C LYS A 399 12.60 16.97 -21.13
N THR A 400 13.09 16.88 -22.34
CA THR A 400 12.42 17.34 -23.57
C THR A 400 11.29 16.44 -24.05
N LYS A 401 11.32 15.16 -23.70
CA LYS A 401 10.29 14.17 -24.05
C LYS A 401 9.58 13.65 -22.80
N SER A 402 8.37 13.12 -22.97
CA SER A 402 7.59 12.58 -21.86
C SER A 402 8.25 11.35 -21.22
N ILE A 403 7.97 11.12 -19.94
CA ILE A 403 8.40 9.89 -19.24
C ILE A 403 7.97 8.65 -20.02
N MET A 404 6.73 8.62 -20.53
CA MET A 404 6.20 7.49 -21.31
C MET A 404 7.00 7.20 -22.56
N PHE A 405 7.49 8.23 -23.27
CA PHE A 405 8.36 8.04 -24.44
C PHE A 405 9.59 7.21 -24.08
N TRP A 406 10.26 7.59 -22.99
CA TRP A 406 11.49 6.92 -22.55
C TRP A 406 11.24 5.52 -21.99
N LEU A 407 10.16 5.34 -21.20
CA LEU A 407 9.78 4.01 -20.72
C LEU A 407 9.47 3.04 -21.87
N LEU A 408 8.76 3.50 -22.89
CA LEU A 408 8.47 2.67 -24.08
C LEU A 408 9.73 2.35 -24.87
N SER A 409 10.70 3.27 -24.95
CA SER A 409 12.00 3.05 -25.56
C SER A 409 12.77 1.94 -24.82
N MET A 410 12.89 2.05 -23.50
CA MET A 410 13.55 1.05 -22.65
C MET A 410 12.88 -0.33 -22.74
N LYS A 411 11.56 -0.40 -22.81
CA LYS A 411 10.78 -1.65 -22.89
C LYS A 411 11.02 -2.43 -24.20
N ARG A 412 11.58 -1.81 -25.21
CA ARG A 412 11.95 -2.50 -26.47
C ARG A 412 13.26 -3.28 -26.35
N LYS A 413 14.03 -3.04 -25.28
CA LYS A 413 15.33 -3.66 -25.04
C LYS A 413 15.21 -4.73 -23.94
N LYS A 414 16.13 -5.70 -23.94
CA LYS A 414 16.30 -6.64 -22.83
C LYS A 414 17.04 -5.93 -21.72
N ILE A 415 16.47 -5.94 -20.52
CA ILE A 415 17.05 -5.24 -19.37
C ILE A 415 17.75 -6.26 -18.47
N HIS A 416 19.01 -5.99 -18.16
CA HIS A 416 19.87 -6.80 -17.33
C HIS A 416 20.32 -6.01 -16.11
N CYS A 417 20.27 -6.61 -14.93
CA CYS A 417 20.71 -5.99 -13.68
C CYS A 417 21.70 -6.89 -12.96
N VAL A 418 22.78 -6.31 -12.48
CA VAL A 418 23.75 -7.02 -11.63
C VAL A 418 23.12 -7.34 -10.29
N LYS A 419 23.21 -8.61 -9.87
CA LYS A 419 22.68 -9.09 -8.59
C LYS A 419 23.70 -8.87 -7.47
N ASN A 420 23.89 -7.61 -7.08
CA ASN A 420 24.77 -7.21 -5.98
C ASN A 420 23.99 -7.13 -4.63
N LYS A 421 24.62 -6.58 -3.57
CA LYS A 421 24.01 -6.42 -2.22
C LYS A 421 22.70 -5.62 -2.21
N LEU A 422 22.49 -4.72 -3.20
CA LEU A 422 21.31 -3.86 -3.31
C LEU A 422 20.18 -4.44 -4.19
N TRP A 423 20.35 -5.63 -4.75
CA TRP A 423 19.39 -6.25 -5.67
C TRP A 423 17.95 -6.30 -5.17
N LYS A 424 17.76 -6.36 -3.84
CA LYS A 424 16.41 -6.37 -3.23
C LYS A 424 15.64 -5.08 -3.47
N HIS A 425 16.33 -3.93 -3.53
CA HIS A 425 15.71 -2.65 -3.85
C HIS A 425 15.24 -2.61 -5.30
N VAL A 426 16.07 -3.08 -6.23
CA VAL A 426 15.69 -3.21 -7.65
C VAL A 426 14.50 -4.15 -7.82
N LYS A 427 14.51 -5.31 -7.14
CA LYS A 427 13.39 -6.26 -7.16
C LYS A 427 12.12 -5.60 -6.64
N LYS A 428 12.18 -4.92 -5.49
CA LYS A 428 11.05 -4.22 -4.88
C LYS A 428 10.44 -3.20 -5.83
N GLU A 429 11.26 -2.33 -6.43
CA GLU A 429 10.75 -1.33 -7.36
C GLU A 429 10.19 -1.97 -8.63
N ARG A 430 10.87 -2.96 -9.22
CA ARG A 430 10.36 -3.67 -10.41
C ARG A 430 8.97 -4.24 -10.19
N GLU A 431 8.72 -4.85 -9.04
CA GLU A 431 7.46 -5.52 -8.73
C GLU A 431 6.35 -4.53 -8.40
N ASN A 432 6.69 -3.29 -8.05
CA ASN A 432 5.74 -2.29 -7.56
C ASN A 432 5.63 -1.03 -8.42
N TYR A 433 6.58 -0.75 -9.33
CA TYR A 433 6.49 0.36 -10.28
C TYR A 433 5.49 0.04 -11.39
N LYS A 434 4.37 0.73 -11.39
CA LYS A 434 3.21 0.42 -12.23
C LYS A 434 2.62 1.65 -12.90
N PHE A 435 1.72 1.43 -13.83
CA PHE A 435 0.88 2.49 -14.38
C PHE A 435 -0.26 2.84 -13.42
N LYS A 436 -0.63 4.13 -13.38
CA LYS A 436 -1.79 4.62 -12.61
C LYS A 436 -3.07 4.00 -13.15
N GLU A 437 -3.99 3.75 -12.24
CA GLU A 437 -5.33 3.31 -12.54
C GLU A 437 -6.33 4.38 -12.10
N VAL A 438 -7.24 4.75 -12.99
CA VAL A 438 -8.31 5.73 -12.72
C VAL A 438 -9.63 5.06 -13.06
N ASN A 439 -10.53 4.93 -12.09
CA ASN A 439 -11.83 4.27 -12.23
C ASN A 439 -11.73 2.84 -12.81
N GLY A 440 -10.75 2.05 -12.40
CA GLY A 440 -10.53 0.70 -12.89
C GLY A 440 -9.90 0.61 -14.29
N ILE A 441 -9.53 1.74 -14.89
CA ILE A 441 -8.88 1.80 -16.20
C ILE A 441 -7.43 2.25 -16.02
N GLN A 442 -6.51 1.40 -16.48
CA GLN A 442 -5.09 1.74 -16.51
C GLN A 442 -4.85 2.88 -17.50
N ILE A 443 -4.20 3.94 -17.05
CA ILE A 443 -3.79 5.08 -17.89
C ILE A 443 -2.30 5.02 -18.19
N ASN A 444 -1.89 5.64 -19.29
CA ASN A 444 -0.48 5.71 -19.72
C ASN A 444 0.33 6.73 -18.91
N GLN A 445 0.25 6.64 -17.59
CA GLN A 445 1.02 7.44 -16.65
C GLN A 445 1.50 6.53 -15.52
N PRO A 446 2.83 6.43 -15.27
CA PRO A 446 3.33 5.67 -14.14
C PRO A 446 2.98 6.34 -12.81
N ILE A 447 2.95 5.55 -11.73
CA ILE A 447 2.85 6.10 -10.37
C ILE A 447 4.17 6.80 -9.99
N ASP A 448 4.08 7.69 -9.03
CA ASP A 448 5.22 8.46 -8.49
C ASP A 448 5.75 7.81 -7.20
N LYS A 449 5.86 6.48 -7.23
CA LYS A 449 6.39 5.62 -6.15
C LYS A 449 7.12 4.44 -6.78
N TYR A 450 8.14 3.92 -6.11
CA TYR A 450 8.94 2.78 -6.59
C TYR A 450 9.61 3.02 -7.94
N ASN A 451 9.98 4.27 -8.21
CA ASN A 451 10.50 4.73 -9.49
C ASN A 451 11.99 5.15 -9.46
N HIS A 452 12.61 5.26 -8.28
CA HIS A 452 13.94 5.86 -8.13
C HIS A 452 15.03 5.13 -8.90
N VAL A 453 15.09 3.80 -8.80
CA VAL A 453 16.02 2.99 -9.62
C VAL A 453 15.71 3.15 -11.10
N TRP A 454 14.43 3.10 -11.47
CA TRP A 454 13.98 3.17 -12.86
C TRP A 454 14.16 4.56 -13.45
N ASP A 455 14.06 5.61 -12.64
CA ASP A 455 14.34 6.98 -13.04
C ASP A 455 15.85 7.18 -13.25
N ALA A 456 16.69 6.65 -12.37
CA ALA A 456 18.14 6.64 -12.58
C ALA A 456 18.53 5.89 -13.88
N VAL A 457 17.99 4.68 -14.10
CA VAL A 457 18.20 3.92 -15.35
C VAL A 457 17.67 4.69 -16.57
N ARG A 458 16.53 5.37 -16.44
CA ARG A 458 15.97 6.23 -17.50
C ARG A 458 16.86 7.41 -17.81
N TYR A 459 17.51 8.04 -16.82
CA TYR A 459 18.46 9.13 -17.05
C TYR A 459 19.72 8.63 -17.78
N GLY A 460 20.23 7.45 -17.46
CA GLY A 460 21.27 6.78 -18.24
C GLY A 460 20.86 6.54 -19.69
N HIS A 461 19.63 6.03 -19.90
CA HIS A 461 19.07 5.82 -21.25
C HIS A 461 18.89 7.14 -22.02
N MET A 462 18.44 8.19 -21.34
CA MET A 462 18.30 9.52 -21.92
C MET A 462 19.65 10.12 -22.33
N SER A 463 20.66 9.99 -21.47
CA SER A 463 22.02 10.45 -21.75
C SER A 463 22.58 9.79 -23.00
N HIS A 464 22.54 8.46 -23.06
CA HIS A 464 23.05 7.69 -24.20
C HIS A 464 22.35 8.06 -25.52
N ASN A 465 21.03 8.30 -25.50
CA ASN A 465 20.24 8.59 -26.71
C ASN A 465 20.12 10.09 -27.04
N SER A 466 20.70 10.98 -26.24
CA SER A 466 20.67 12.44 -26.48
C SER A 466 21.92 12.97 -27.20
N GLY A 467 22.82 12.09 -27.61
CA GLY A 467 24.02 12.47 -28.37
C GLY A 467 25.14 13.09 -27.52
N TYR A 468 25.15 12.82 -26.20
CA TYR A 468 26.37 12.94 -25.42
C TYR A 468 27.29 11.81 -25.90
N ASP A 469 28.17 12.12 -26.87
CA ASP A 469 29.16 11.19 -27.34
C ASP A 469 30.02 10.74 -26.16
N ILE A 470 30.00 9.44 -25.87
CA ILE A 470 30.92 8.83 -24.93
C ILE A 470 32.26 8.85 -25.64
N PHE A 471 33.08 9.86 -25.40
CA PHE A 471 34.45 9.89 -25.89
C PHE A 471 35.26 8.84 -25.15
N TYR A 472 35.81 7.90 -25.92
CA TYR A 472 36.75 6.90 -25.46
C TYR A 472 38.12 7.52 -25.14
#